data_1fa55832c0d91df52098b48c572f910c
#
_entry.id   1fa55832c0d91df52098b48c572f910c
#
_cell.length_a   1.000
_cell.length_b   1.000
_cell.length_c   1.000
_cell.angle_alpha   90.00
_cell.angle_beta   90.00
_cell.angle_gamma   90.00
#
_symmetry.space_group_name_H-M   'P 1'
#
loop_
_entity.id
_entity.type
_entity.pdbx_description
1 polymer ?
#
loop_
_entity_poly.entity_id
_entity_poly.type
_entity_poly.pdbx_seq_one_letter_code
_entity_poly.pdbx_strand_id
1 'polypeptide(L)'
;KQPFDKHTWLSLGIMVCALALMSYLMLHTQNSVLGIGDLLFFLSAVCWGIFTVLLKEWKLSAWHAMASVAIWSAIIYLPIYLIFIPKHFQEVEPIHLLVQGLFHGVLVVIVATLTYIAAIERLGAFKTGSITTLAPFIAAVVAVPLLNEPLSMAILCGLIGMGVGALQPWRWFRQDTLSKQLKKQNQ
;
A
#
# COMPACT_ATOMS: atom_id res chain seq x y z
N LYS A 1 -4.80 2.86 22.13
CA LYS A 1 -3.87 1.80 21.65
C LYS A 1 -4.70 0.54 21.49
N GLN A 2 -4.86 0.04 20.26
CA GLN A 2 -5.45 -1.29 20.09
C GLN A 2 -4.42 -2.33 20.58
N PRO A 3 -4.78 -3.22 21.50
CA PRO A 3 -3.85 -4.24 21.95
C PRO A 3 -3.46 -5.13 20.76
N PHE A 4 -2.18 -5.45 20.67
CA PHE A 4 -1.66 -6.43 19.72
C PHE A 4 -2.22 -7.80 20.12
N ASP A 5 -3.30 -8.21 19.49
CA ASP A 5 -3.94 -9.51 19.74
C ASP A 5 -3.26 -10.60 18.89
N LYS A 6 -3.34 -11.86 19.35
CA LYS A 6 -2.82 -13.05 18.63
C LYS A 6 -3.30 -13.11 17.17
N HIS A 7 -4.51 -12.61 16.90
CA HIS A 7 -5.07 -12.53 15.55
C HIS A 7 -4.33 -11.53 14.66
N THR A 8 -3.80 -10.45 15.21
CA THR A 8 -2.98 -9.49 14.47
C THR A 8 -1.64 -10.09 14.05
N TRP A 9 -1.01 -10.87 14.95
CA TRP A 9 0.22 -11.61 14.63
C TRP A 9 -0.02 -12.67 13.55
N LEU A 10 -1.13 -13.39 13.63
CA LEU A 10 -1.52 -14.37 12.62
C LEU A 10 -1.71 -13.70 11.25
N SER A 11 -2.40 -12.57 11.21
CA SER A 11 -2.56 -11.75 10.01
C SER A 11 -1.22 -11.36 9.38
N LEU A 12 -0.34 -10.79 10.20
CA LEU A 12 1.00 -10.38 9.73
C LEU A 12 1.78 -11.58 9.21
N GLY A 13 1.73 -12.72 9.91
CA GLY A 13 2.35 -13.96 9.48
C GLY A 13 1.85 -14.42 8.12
N ILE A 14 0.54 -14.45 7.90
CA ILE A 14 -0.07 -14.82 6.62
C ILE A 14 0.38 -13.86 5.50
N MET A 15 0.37 -12.54 5.75
CA MET A 15 0.79 -11.56 4.75
C MET A 15 2.27 -11.71 4.39
N VAL A 16 3.14 -11.91 5.38
CA VAL A 16 4.58 -12.13 5.13
C VAL A 16 4.81 -13.42 4.36
N CYS A 17 4.13 -14.52 4.73
CA CYS A 17 4.22 -15.79 4.00
C CYS A 17 3.71 -15.66 2.56
N ALA A 18 2.62 -14.93 2.34
CA ALA A 18 2.07 -14.70 1.00
C ALA A 18 3.03 -13.88 0.12
N LEU A 19 3.65 -12.84 0.68
CA LEU A 19 4.67 -12.05 -0.01
C LEU A 19 5.91 -12.89 -0.32
N ALA A 20 6.40 -13.67 0.64
CA ALA A 20 7.56 -14.55 0.45
C ALA A 20 7.29 -15.60 -0.64
N LEU A 21 6.11 -16.22 -0.61
CA LEU A 21 5.70 -17.19 -1.64
C LEU A 21 5.60 -16.54 -3.02
N MET A 22 4.97 -15.37 -3.12
CA MET A 22 4.86 -14.62 -4.38
C MET A 22 6.24 -14.26 -4.92
N SER A 23 7.14 -13.74 -4.07
CA SER A 23 8.52 -13.39 -4.46
C SER A 23 9.29 -14.63 -4.92
N TYR A 24 9.19 -15.74 -4.19
CA TYR A 24 9.82 -16.99 -4.55
C TYR A 24 9.36 -17.51 -5.92
N LEU A 25 8.04 -17.53 -6.14
CA LEU A 25 7.47 -17.98 -7.42
C LEU A 25 7.87 -17.05 -8.57
N MET A 26 7.89 -15.73 -8.37
CA MET A 26 8.33 -14.78 -9.39
C MET A 26 9.81 -14.94 -9.74
N LEU A 27 10.69 -15.09 -8.74
CA LEU A 27 12.11 -15.32 -8.96
C LEU A 27 12.36 -16.59 -9.78
N HIS A 28 11.62 -17.67 -9.48
CA HIS A 28 11.77 -18.94 -10.20
C HIS A 28 11.20 -18.91 -11.63
N THR A 29 10.10 -18.19 -11.86
CA THR A 29 9.45 -18.17 -13.18
C THR A 29 10.11 -17.18 -14.15
N GLN A 30 10.68 -16.09 -13.64
CA GLN A 30 11.24 -15.02 -14.50
C GLN A 30 12.77 -14.98 -14.52
N ASN A 31 13.46 -15.94 -13.87
CA ASN A 31 14.92 -15.89 -13.70
C ASN A 31 15.44 -14.54 -13.20
N SER A 32 14.61 -13.79 -12.46
CA SER A 32 14.97 -12.50 -11.92
C SER A 32 15.74 -12.67 -10.62
N VAL A 33 16.73 -11.80 -10.40
CA VAL A 33 17.53 -11.77 -9.18
C VAL A 33 17.12 -10.54 -8.39
N LEU A 34 16.97 -10.71 -7.07
CA LEU A 34 16.73 -9.58 -6.18
C LEU A 34 17.85 -8.55 -6.32
N GLY A 35 17.49 -7.34 -6.64
CA GLY A 35 18.41 -6.24 -6.87
C GLY A 35 18.33 -5.16 -5.78
N ILE A 36 19.22 -4.18 -5.88
CA ILE A 36 19.23 -3.02 -4.99
C ILE A 36 17.91 -2.24 -5.04
N GLY A 37 17.20 -2.29 -6.17
CA GLY A 37 15.87 -1.69 -6.36
C GLY A 37 14.83 -2.28 -5.41
N ASP A 38 14.82 -3.60 -5.22
CA ASP A 38 13.88 -4.27 -4.32
C ASP A 38 14.10 -3.86 -2.87
N LEU A 39 15.38 -3.70 -2.46
CA LEU A 39 15.73 -3.19 -1.14
C LEU A 39 15.25 -1.75 -0.94
N LEU A 40 15.39 -0.90 -1.96
CA LEU A 40 14.91 0.49 -1.90
C LEU A 40 13.39 0.55 -1.82
N PHE A 41 12.66 -0.30 -2.54
CA PHE A 41 11.21 -0.42 -2.42
C PHE A 41 10.79 -0.89 -1.03
N PHE A 42 11.49 -1.87 -0.47
CA PHE A 42 11.23 -2.32 0.90
C PHE A 42 11.43 -1.20 1.93
N LEU A 43 12.54 -0.47 1.84
CA LEU A 43 12.81 0.68 2.71
C LEU A 43 11.74 1.76 2.56
N SER A 44 11.30 2.04 1.34
CA SER A 44 10.20 2.99 1.07
C SER A 44 8.91 2.54 1.75
N ALA A 45 8.57 1.26 1.67
CA ALA A 45 7.37 0.71 2.34
C ALA A 45 7.46 0.83 3.87
N VAL A 46 8.63 0.59 4.47
CA VAL A 46 8.88 0.79 5.90
C VAL A 46 8.70 2.27 6.29
N CYS A 47 9.29 3.18 5.52
CA CYS A 47 9.14 4.63 5.75
C CYS A 47 7.66 5.05 5.65
N TRP A 48 6.92 4.52 4.69
CA TRP A 48 5.48 4.78 4.56
C TRP A 48 4.68 4.27 5.76
N GLY A 49 5.02 3.09 6.28
CA GLY A 49 4.42 2.54 7.48
C GLY A 49 4.67 3.42 8.71
N ILE A 50 5.91 3.85 8.92
CA ILE A 50 6.29 4.77 10.00
C ILE A 50 5.54 6.10 9.87
N PHE A 51 5.52 6.69 8.67
CA PHE A 51 4.78 7.92 8.38
C PHE A 51 3.30 7.80 8.76
N THR A 52 2.67 6.68 8.40
CA THR A 52 1.26 6.43 8.73
C THR A 52 0.98 6.40 10.24
N VAL A 53 1.89 5.82 11.02
CA VAL A 53 1.80 5.79 12.47
C VAL A 53 2.02 7.18 13.08
N LEU A 54 3.05 7.89 12.62
CA LEU A 54 3.38 9.24 13.10
C LEU A 54 2.28 10.24 12.81
N LEU A 55 1.64 10.18 11.64
CA LEU A 55 0.49 11.01 11.30
C LEU A 55 -0.60 10.93 12.38
N LYS A 56 -0.89 9.72 12.83
CA LYS A 56 -1.91 9.48 13.85
C LYS A 56 -1.47 9.98 15.23
N GLU A 57 -0.23 9.75 15.61
CA GLU A 57 0.29 10.17 16.92
C GLU A 57 0.39 11.68 17.03
N TRP A 58 0.82 12.36 16.00
CA TRP A 58 1.01 13.81 15.98
C TRP A 58 -0.28 14.59 15.70
N LYS A 59 -1.38 13.91 15.34
CA LYS A 59 -2.68 14.51 15.04
C LYS A 59 -2.58 15.67 14.02
N LEU A 60 -1.69 15.51 13.04
CA LEU A 60 -1.53 16.50 11.98
C LEU A 60 -2.75 16.48 11.06
N SER A 61 -3.21 17.64 10.63
CA SER A 61 -4.25 17.70 9.61
C SER A 61 -3.70 17.22 8.27
N ALA A 62 -4.58 16.64 7.45
CA ALA A 62 -4.24 16.10 6.15
C ALA A 62 -3.46 17.09 5.27
N TRP A 63 -3.87 18.34 5.28
CA TRP A 63 -3.26 19.40 4.49
C TRP A 63 -1.82 19.71 4.94
N HIS A 64 -1.61 19.88 6.24
CA HIS A 64 -0.26 20.17 6.77
C HIS A 64 0.70 18.99 6.55
N ALA A 65 0.22 17.78 6.73
CA ALA A 65 1.04 16.58 6.51
C ALA A 65 1.45 16.45 5.04
N MET A 66 0.50 16.59 4.10
CA MET A 66 0.78 16.55 2.67
C MET A 66 1.75 17.66 2.25
N ALA A 67 1.49 18.90 2.67
CA ALA A 67 2.35 20.03 2.33
C ALA A 67 3.78 19.85 2.86
N SER A 68 3.93 19.36 4.09
CA SER A 68 5.24 19.07 4.69
C SER A 68 6.00 18.02 3.90
N VAL A 69 5.36 16.91 3.56
CA VAL A 69 5.99 15.85 2.75
C VAL A 69 6.40 16.40 1.38
N ALA A 70 5.53 17.13 0.70
CA ALA A 70 5.81 17.68 -0.62
C ALA A 70 7.00 18.66 -0.58
N ILE A 71 7.04 19.58 0.38
CA ILE A 71 8.11 20.57 0.50
C ILE A 71 9.45 19.89 0.81
N TRP A 72 9.50 19.02 1.84
CA TRP A 72 10.74 18.35 2.23
C TRP A 72 11.22 17.40 1.15
N SER A 73 10.33 16.67 0.47
CA SER A 73 10.70 15.82 -0.67
C SER A 73 11.29 16.65 -1.79
N ALA A 74 10.71 17.82 -2.12
CA ALA A 74 11.26 18.69 -3.15
C ALA A 74 12.65 19.21 -2.76
N ILE A 75 12.84 19.68 -1.52
CA ILE A 75 14.13 20.21 -1.05
C ILE A 75 15.23 19.15 -1.08
N ILE A 76 14.90 17.90 -0.72
CA ILE A 76 15.90 16.83 -0.64
C ILE A 76 16.10 16.18 -2.01
N TYR A 77 15.01 15.80 -2.67
CA TYR A 77 15.08 15.00 -3.89
C TYR A 77 15.49 15.81 -5.13
N LEU A 78 15.02 17.06 -5.25
CA LEU A 78 15.26 17.86 -6.45
C LEU A 78 16.76 18.12 -6.71
N PRO A 79 17.60 18.49 -5.72
CA PRO A 79 19.03 18.61 -5.91
C PRO A 79 19.69 17.28 -6.33
N ILE A 80 19.31 16.18 -5.67
CA ILE A 80 19.84 14.84 -5.99
C ILE A 80 19.48 14.47 -7.44
N TYR A 81 18.23 14.69 -7.82
CA TYR A 81 17.76 14.43 -9.18
C TYR A 81 18.53 15.28 -10.22
N LEU A 82 18.69 16.57 -9.93
CA LEU A 82 19.34 17.49 -10.87
C LEU A 82 20.85 17.18 -11.08
N ILE A 83 21.53 16.67 -10.05
CA ILE A 83 22.97 16.45 -10.07
C ILE A 83 23.32 15.02 -10.52
N PHE A 84 22.62 14.02 -10.01
CA PHE A 84 23.04 12.61 -10.12
C PHE A 84 22.25 11.78 -11.13
N ILE A 85 21.00 12.19 -11.49
CA ILE A 85 20.17 11.37 -12.36
C ILE A 85 20.27 11.84 -13.80
N PRO A 86 20.61 10.95 -14.75
CA PRO A 86 20.64 11.30 -16.17
C PRO A 86 19.23 11.66 -16.66
N LYS A 87 19.15 12.71 -17.47
CA LYS A 87 17.90 13.27 -17.96
C LYS A 87 17.71 12.91 -19.42
N HIS A 88 16.72 12.06 -19.70
CA HIS A 88 16.38 11.62 -21.06
C HIS A 88 15.11 12.30 -21.58
N PHE A 89 14.88 13.58 -21.22
CA PHE A 89 13.67 14.31 -21.63
C PHE A 89 13.53 14.45 -23.15
N GLN A 90 14.64 14.37 -23.90
CA GLN A 90 14.63 14.49 -25.36
C GLN A 90 14.09 13.23 -26.05
N GLU A 91 14.10 12.09 -25.35
CA GLU A 91 13.65 10.80 -25.87
C GLU A 91 12.16 10.55 -25.61
N VAL A 92 11.50 11.42 -24.83
CA VAL A 92 10.10 11.25 -24.41
C VAL A 92 9.24 12.34 -25.03
N GLU A 93 8.14 11.97 -25.64
CA GLU A 93 7.18 12.94 -26.17
C GLU A 93 6.64 13.87 -25.08
N PRO A 94 6.55 15.18 -25.33
CA PRO A 94 6.09 16.17 -24.34
C PRO A 94 4.72 15.85 -23.73
N ILE A 95 3.83 15.24 -24.52
CA ILE A 95 2.50 14.86 -24.06
C ILE A 95 2.57 13.80 -22.93
N HIS A 96 3.46 12.83 -23.04
CA HIS A 96 3.65 11.83 -22.02
C HIS A 96 4.19 12.43 -20.72
N LEU A 97 5.10 13.39 -20.81
CA LEU A 97 5.61 14.13 -19.65
C LEU A 97 4.50 14.93 -18.97
N LEU A 98 3.67 15.61 -19.78
CA LEU A 98 2.53 16.37 -19.27
C LEU A 98 1.50 15.46 -18.56
N VAL A 99 1.13 14.36 -19.19
CA VAL A 99 0.16 13.39 -18.62
C VAL A 99 0.70 12.78 -17.33
N GLN A 100 1.95 12.35 -17.32
CA GLN A 100 2.60 11.79 -16.12
C GLN A 100 2.74 12.85 -15.01
N GLY A 101 3.10 14.07 -15.37
CA GLY A 101 3.20 15.19 -14.44
C GLY A 101 1.85 15.53 -13.78
N LEU A 102 0.78 15.61 -14.56
CA LEU A 102 -0.56 15.85 -14.05
C LEU A 102 -1.07 14.67 -13.21
N PHE A 103 -0.88 13.45 -13.70
CA PHE A 103 -1.32 12.25 -12.98
C PHE A 103 -0.60 12.11 -11.64
N HIS A 104 0.72 12.09 -11.62
CA HIS A 104 1.48 11.93 -10.38
C HIS A 104 1.50 13.19 -9.52
N GLY A 105 1.69 14.37 -10.12
CA GLY A 105 1.80 15.62 -9.38
C GLY A 105 0.47 16.09 -8.77
N VAL A 106 -0.64 15.96 -9.49
CA VAL A 106 -1.93 16.43 -9.01
C VAL A 106 -2.77 15.29 -8.45
N LEU A 107 -3.04 14.25 -9.24
CA LEU A 107 -3.98 13.20 -8.83
C LEU A 107 -3.41 12.35 -7.69
N VAL A 108 -2.15 11.91 -7.79
CA VAL A 108 -1.54 11.05 -6.76
C VAL A 108 -1.08 11.88 -5.56
N VAL A 109 -0.29 12.93 -5.77
CA VAL A 109 0.30 13.69 -4.66
C VAL A 109 -0.76 14.48 -3.91
N ILE A 110 -1.68 15.13 -4.59
CA ILE A 110 -2.69 15.98 -3.92
C ILE A 110 -3.92 15.14 -3.56
N VAL A 111 -4.64 14.61 -4.55
CA VAL A 111 -5.96 13.99 -4.31
C VAL A 111 -5.83 12.69 -3.52
N ALA A 112 -4.98 11.76 -3.96
CA ALA A 112 -4.87 10.47 -3.29
C ALA A 112 -4.26 10.61 -1.89
N THR A 113 -3.24 11.45 -1.71
CA THR A 113 -2.61 11.65 -0.40
C THR A 113 -3.55 12.33 0.59
N LEU A 114 -4.27 13.39 0.19
CA LEU A 114 -5.27 14.02 1.05
C LEU A 114 -6.38 13.05 1.45
N THR A 115 -6.88 12.27 0.50
CA THR A 115 -7.91 11.26 0.75
C THR A 115 -7.41 10.18 1.70
N TYR A 116 -6.16 9.71 1.52
CA TYR A 116 -5.54 8.71 2.39
C TYR A 116 -5.37 9.22 3.82
N ILE A 117 -4.86 10.44 4.00
CA ILE A 117 -4.68 11.03 5.32
C ILE A 117 -6.04 11.30 5.99
N ALA A 118 -7.01 11.82 5.26
CA ALA A 118 -8.37 12.01 5.78
C ALA A 118 -9.03 10.67 6.18
N ALA A 119 -8.73 9.59 5.47
CA ALA A 119 -9.16 8.25 5.86
C ALA A 119 -8.50 7.79 7.16
N ILE A 120 -7.20 8.07 7.37
CA ILE A 120 -6.50 7.77 8.63
C ILE A 120 -7.10 8.54 9.80
N GLU A 121 -7.41 9.82 9.60
CA GLU A 121 -8.03 10.66 10.64
C GLU A 121 -9.40 10.09 11.06
N ARG A 122 -10.23 9.69 10.10
CA ARG A 122 -11.61 9.21 10.37
C ARG A 122 -11.69 7.75 10.79
N LEU A 123 -10.98 6.88 10.11
CA LEU A 123 -11.09 5.42 10.29
C LEU A 123 -9.97 4.85 11.18
N GLY A 124 -8.88 5.58 11.30
CA GLY A 124 -7.65 5.14 11.96
C GLY A 124 -6.71 4.38 11.01
N ALA A 125 -5.42 4.40 11.35
CA ALA A 125 -4.35 3.85 10.52
C ALA A 125 -4.55 2.36 10.14
N PHE A 126 -5.00 1.53 11.09
CA PHE A 126 -5.19 0.09 10.86
C PHE A 126 -6.29 -0.19 9.82
N LYS A 127 -7.47 0.43 9.96
CA LYS A 127 -8.59 0.22 9.02
C LYS A 127 -8.25 0.76 7.64
N THR A 128 -7.64 1.94 7.57
CA THR A 128 -7.20 2.54 6.31
C THR A 128 -6.17 1.65 5.62
N GLY A 129 -5.16 1.17 6.34
CA GLY A 129 -4.17 0.23 5.80
C GLY A 129 -4.82 -1.07 5.28
N SER A 130 -5.78 -1.64 6.03
CA SER A 130 -6.49 -2.84 5.58
C SER A 130 -7.30 -2.62 4.29
N ILE A 131 -7.95 -1.45 4.15
CA ILE A 131 -8.68 -1.12 2.92
C ILE A 131 -7.70 -0.90 1.76
N THR A 132 -6.58 -0.25 2.01
CA THR A 132 -5.56 0.02 0.98
C THR A 132 -4.95 -1.27 0.43
N THR A 133 -4.93 -2.37 1.19
CA THR A 133 -4.49 -3.67 0.66
C THR A 133 -5.38 -4.26 -0.43
N LEU A 134 -6.57 -3.69 -0.66
CA LEU A 134 -7.40 -4.04 -1.81
C LEU A 134 -6.92 -3.40 -3.11
N ALA A 135 -6.12 -2.34 -3.04
CA ALA A 135 -5.63 -1.63 -4.23
C ALA A 135 -4.90 -2.55 -5.23
N PRO A 136 -3.96 -3.43 -4.83
CA PRO A 136 -3.31 -4.33 -5.77
C PRO A 136 -4.27 -5.35 -6.41
N PHE A 137 -5.36 -5.73 -5.74
CA PHE A 137 -6.40 -6.58 -6.35
C PHE A 137 -7.11 -5.85 -7.48
N ILE A 138 -7.53 -4.61 -7.21
CA ILE A 138 -8.20 -3.79 -8.21
C ILE A 138 -7.25 -3.53 -9.38
N ALA A 139 -5.99 -3.19 -9.09
CA ALA A 139 -4.96 -2.99 -10.11
C ALA A 139 -4.75 -4.25 -10.97
N ALA A 140 -4.64 -5.43 -10.36
CA ALA A 140 -4.46 -6.69 -11.08
C ALA A 140 -5.68 -7.03 -11.97
N VAL A 141 -6.89 -6.84 -11.47
CA VAL A 141 -8.13 -7.07 -12.24
C VAL A 141 -8.24 -6.11 -13.42
N VAL A 142 -7.84 -4.86 -13.25
CA VAL A 142 -7.87 -3.84 -14.31
C VAL A 142 -6.74 -4.04 -15.31
N ALA A 143 -5.56 -4.49 -14.88
CA ALA A 143 -4.40 -4.72 -15.76
C ALA A 143 -4.67 -5.79 -16.82
N VAL A 144 -5.43 -6.83 -16.50
CA VAL A 144 -5.75 -7.91 -17.45
C VAL A 144 -6.39 -7.38 -18.73
N PRO A 145 -7.54 -6.67 -18.70
CA PRO A 145 -8.15 -6.16 -19.93
C PRO A 145 -7.42 -4.95 -20.50
N LEU A 146 -6.72 -4.16 -19.69
CA LEU A 146 -6.11 -2.91 -20.14
C LEU A 146 -4.74 -3.12 -20.79
N LEU A 147 -3.95 -4.05 -20.23
CA LEU A 147 -2.58 -4.31 -20.65
C LEU A 147 -2.43 -5.66 -21.39
N ASN A 148 -3.52 -6.44 -21.51
CA ASN A 148 -3.50 -7.82 -22.01
C ASN A 148 -2.45 -8.72 -21.30
N GLU A 149 -2.20 -8.45 -20.02
CA GLU A 149 -1.26 -9.25 -19.22
C GLU A 149 -1.99 -10.41 -18.56
N PRO A 150 -1.53 -11.67 -18.76
CA PRO A 150 -2.14 -12.80 -18.07
C PRO A 150 -1.80 -12.76 -16.58
N LEU A 151 -2.81 -12.93 -15.73
CA LEU A 151 -2.58 -13.10 -14.29
C LEU A 151 -1.78 -14.38 -14.06
N SER A 152 -0.54 -14.24 -13.63
CA SER A 152 0.24 -15.43 -13.25
C SER A 152 -0.32 -16.04 -11.95
N MET A 153 -0.22 -17.37 -11.81
CA MET A 153 -0.62 -18.06 -10.58
C MET A 153 0.13 -17.53 -9.34
N ALA A 154 1.36 -17.07 -9.51
CA ALA A 154 2.14 -16.45 -8.44
C ALA A 154 1.48 -15.16 -7.91
N ILE A 155 1.04 -14.30 -8.82
CA ILE A 155 0.34 -13.06 -8.47
C ILE A 155 -0.99 -13.38 -7.78
N LEU A 156 -1.77 -14.32 -8.32
CA LEU A 156 -3.04 -14.73 -7.74
C LEU A 156 -2.88 -15.28 -6.31
N CYS A 157 -1.95 -16.20 -6.08
CA CYS A 157 -1.67 -16.74 -4.75
C CYS A 157 -1.21 -15.66 -3.76
N GLY A 158 -0.34 -14.76 -4.20
CA GLY A 158 0.12 -13.63 -3.40
C GLY A 158 -1.02 -12.69 -3.01
N LEU A 159 -1.85 -12.30 -3.97
CA LEU A 159 -3.01 -11.43 -3.74
C LEU A 159 -4.00 -12.08 -2.78
N ILE A 160 -4.39 -13.34 -3.00
CA ILE A 160 -5.33 -14.06 -2.11
C ILE A 160 -4.78 -14.11 -0.69
N GLY A 161 -3.51 -14.51 -0.51
CA GLY A 161 -2.88 -14.58 0.80
C GLY A 161 -2.83 -13.22 1.51
N MET A 162 -2.46 -12.16 0.80
CA MET A 162 -2.47 -10.79 1.32
C MET A 162 -3.90 -10.34 1.69
N GLY A 163 -4.88 -10.62 0.84
CA GLY A 163 -6.29 -10.28 1.09
C GLY A 163 -6.84 -10.98 2.32
N VAL A 164 -6.58 -12.27 2.48
CA VAL A 164 -6.98 -13.05 3.66
C VAL A 164 -6.31 -12.50 4.92
N GLY A 165 -5.01 -12.19 4.86
CA GLY A 165 -4.29 -11.59 5.98
C GLY A 165 -4.85 -10.21 6.37
N ALA A 166 -5.13 -9.35 5.40
CA ALA A 166 -5.59 -7.98 5.62
C ALA A 166 -7.04 -7.90 6.12
N LEU A 167 -7.95 -8.66 5.51
CA LEU A 167 -9.38 -8.64 5.83
C LEU A 167 -9.71 -9.37 7.13
N GLN A 168 -8.81 -10.24 7.61
CA GLN A 168 -8.99 -11.00 8.86
C GLN A 168 -10.38 -11.64 9.00
N PRO A 169 -10.83 -12.47 8.06
CA PRO A 169 -12.20 -12.99 8.03
C PRO A 169 -12.59 -13.72 9.33
N TRP A 170 -11.64 -14.34 10.04
CA TRP A 170 -11.86 -15.01 11.32
C TRP A 170 -12.35 -14.08 12.44
N ARG A 171 -12.09 -12.75 12.35
CA ARG A 171 -12.60 -11.78 13.34
C ARG A 171 -14.08 -11.52 13.15
N TRP A 172 -14.57 -11.53 11.91
CA TRP A 172 -16.00 -11.33 11.61
C TRP A 172 -16.84 -12.49 12.09
N PHE A 173 -16.40 -13.73 11.85
CA PHE A 173 -17.09 -14.93 12.35
C PHE A 173 -17.19 -14.95 13.87
N ARG A 174 -16.16 -14.49 14.58
CA ARG A 174 -16.15 -14.42 16.04
C ARG A 174 -17.12 -13.38 16.59
N GLN A 175 -17.22 -12.22 15.97
CA GLN A 175 -18.17 -11.18 16.39
C GLN A 175 -19.62 -11.63 16.21
N ASP A 176 -19.92 -12.32 15.11
CA ASP A 176 -21.24 -12.88 14.84
C ASP A 176 -21.63 -13.95 15.88
N THR A 177 -20.68 -14.80 16.28
CA THR A 177 -20.93 -15.84 17.29
C THR A 177 -21.20 -15.23 18.67
N LEU A 178 -20.41 -14.23 19.07
CA LEU A 178 -20.59 -13.53 20.34
C LEU A 178 -21.91 -12.75 20.38
N SER A 179 -22.28 -12.07 19.31
CA SER A 179 -23.54 -11.34 19.21
C SER A 179 -24.78 -12.27 19.29
N LYS A 180 -24.67 -13.47 18.69
CA LYS A 180 -25.71 -14.51 18.78
C LYS A 180 -25.81 -15.11 20.18
N GLN A 181 -24.71 -15.30 20.90
CA GLN A 181 -24.70 -15.79 22.27
C GLN A 181 -25.29 -14.77 23.24
N LEU A 182 -24.95 -13.48 23.11
CA LEU A 182 -25.51 -12.41 23.93
C LEU A 182 -27.03 -12.23 23.71
N LYS A 183 -27.50 -12.38 22.47
CA LYS A 183 -28.96 -12.37 22.18
C LYS A 183 -29.70 -13.54 22.78
N LYS A 184 -29.07 -14.74 22.89
CA LYS A 184 -29.66 -15.91 23.53
C LYS A 184 -29.70 -15.83 25.07
N GLN A 185 -28.80 -15.06 25.67
CA GLN A 185 -28.74 -14.86 27.12
C GLN A 185 -29.75 -13.82 27.62
N ASN A 186 -30.22 -12.94 26.73
CA ASN A 186 -31.19 -11.87 27.06
C ASN A 186 -32.62 -12.21 26.67
N GLN A 187 -32.91 -13.46 26.26
CA GLN A 187 -34.23 -14.05 26.04
C GLN A 187 -34.55 -15.07 27.12
#